data_776e813cafc232db00c99b1bf99cf8ea
#
_entry.id   776e813cafc232db00c99b1bf99cf8ea
#
_cell.length_a   1.000
_cell.length_b   1.000
_cell.length_c   1.000
_cell.angle_alpha   90.00
_cell.angle_beta   90.00
_cell.angle_gamma   90.00
#
_symmetry.space_group_name_H-M   'P 1'
#
loop_
_entity.id
_entity.type
_entity.pdbx_description
1 polymer ?
#
loop_
_entity_poly.entity_id
_entity_poly.type
_entity_poly.pdbx_seq_one_letter_code
_entity_poly.pdbx_strand_id
1 'polypeptide(L)'
;VPCGPINSIEEIFTNEQFAARENIAYIKEPRISDTQVIAVPNVVPRLSATPGKIHSLGPKLGADVDSLLSSILAFKPEEIEELRQAGVI
;
A
#
# COMPACT_ATOMS: atom_id res chain seq x y z
N VAL A 1 -0.55 6.84 -35.92
CA VAL A 1 -1.23 7.00 -34.63
C VAL A 1 -0.45 6.18 -33.63
N PRO A 2 -0.02 6.74 -32.48
CA PRO A 2 0.61 5.96 -31.44
C PRO A 2 -0.36 4.89 -30.96
N CYS A 3 0.05 3.63 -30.98
CA CYS A 3 -0.72 2.51 -30.48
C CYS A 3 0.19 1.52 -29.77
N GLY A 4 -0.38 0.72 -28.89
CA GLY A 4 0.34 -0.34 -28.18
C GLY A 4 -0.61 -1.47 -27.84
N PRO A 5 -0.08 -2.64 -27.47
CA PRO A 5 -0.89 -3.76 -27.05
C PRO A 5 -1.58 -3.48 -25.70
N ILE A 6 -2.71 -4.13 -25.47
CA ILE A 6 -3.31 -4.25 -24.15
C ILE A 6 -2.72 -5.50 -23.52
N ASN A 7 -1.82 -5.33 -22.56
CA ASN A 7 -1.10 -6.43 -21.94
C ASN A 7 -1.96 -7.13 -20.87
N SER A 8 -1.89 -8.45 -20.82
CA SER A 8 -2.33 -9.25 -19.68
C SER A 8 -1.39 -9.08 -18.49
N ILE A 9 -1.81 -9.52 -17.31
CA ILE A 9 -0.95 -9.49 -16.11
C ILE A 9 0.33 -10.32 -16.30
N GLU A 10 0.22 -11.48 -16.94
CA GLU A 10 1.36 -12.34 -17.25
C GLU A 10 2.37 -11.64 -18.17
N GLU A 11 1.88 -10.99 -19.22
CA GLU A 11 2.72 -10.21 -20.14
C GLU A 11 3.40 -9.02 -19.45
N ILE A 12 2.73 -8.36 -18.50
CA ILE A 12 3.33 -7.28 -17.71
C ILE A 12 4.49 -7.80 -16.87
N PHE A 13 4.34 -8.95 -16.21
CA PHE A 13 5.40 -9.51 -15.36
C PHE A 13 6.60 -10.03 -16.14
N THR A 14 6.43 -10.44 -17.38
CA THR A 14 7.50 -10.95 -18.25
C THR A 14 8.09 -9.89 -19.18
N ASN A 15 7.53 -8.68 -19.18
CA ASN A 15 7.93 -7.62 -20.08
C ASN A 15 9.27 -6.98 -19.64
N GLU A 16 10.28 -7.07 -20.50
CA GLU A 16 11.63 -6.55 -20.24
C GLU A 16 11.63 -5.03 -19.99
N GLN A 17 10.75 -4.28 -20.65
CA GLN A 17 10.67 -2.82 -20.47
C GLN A 17 10.14 -2.46 -19.07
N PHE A 18 9.14 -3.19 -18.56
CA PHE A 18 8.67 -2.98 -17.20
C PHE A 18 9.72 -3.36 -16.17
N ALA A 19 10.49 -4.42 -16.42
CA ALA A 19 11.60 -4.83 -15.57
C ALA A 19 12.74 -3.80 -15.58
N ALA A 20 13.18 -3.36 -16.76
CA ALA A 20 14.25 -2.36 -16.92
C ALA A 20 13.90 -1.01 -16.27
N ARG A 21 12.63 -0.63 -16.28
CA ARG A 21 12.13 0.59 -15.64
C ARG A 21 11.77 0.36 -14.17
N GLU A 22 11.90 -0.85 -13.65
CA GLU A 22 11.49 -1.23 -12.30
C GLU A 22 10.05 -0.78 -11.97
N ASN A 23 9.14 -0.93 -12.93
CA ASN A 23 7.75 -0.51 -12.77
C ASN A 23 6.98 -1.42 -11.80
N ILE A 24 7.55 -2.58 -11.47
CA ILE A 24 7.02 -3.53 -10.51
C ILE A 24 7.98 -3.61 -9.33
N ALA A 25 7.47 -3.41 -8.14
CA ALA A 25 8.18 -3.59 -6.89
C ALA A 25 7.78 -4.92 -6.24
N TYR A 26 8.76 -5.59 -5.64
CA TYR A 26 8.57 -6.87 -4.95
C TYR A 26 8.72 -6.64 -3.45
N ILE A 27 7.64 -6.75 -2.70
CA ILE A 27 7.58 -6.39 -1.28
C ILE A 27 7.26 -7.63 -0.45
N LYS A 28 8.00 -7.79 0.66
CA LYS A 28 7.66 -8.78 1.68
C LYS A 28 6.60 -8.19 2.60
N GLU A 29 5.48 -8.88 2.72
CA GLU A 29 4.40 -8.50 3.64
C GLU A 29 4.06 -9.69 4.54
N PRO A 30 4.66 -9.74 5.75
CA PRO A 30 4.50 -10.87 6.66
C PRO A 30 3.05 -11.19 7.04
N ARG A 31 2.16 -10.18 6.97
CA ARG A 31 0.74 -10.35 7.25
C ARG A 31 0.00 -11.17 6.19
N ILE A 32 0.56 -11.25 4.97
CA ILE A 32 -0.03 -12.00 3.86
C ILE A 32 0.72 -13.31 3.68
N SER A 33 2.06 -13.28 3.71
CA SER A 33 2.91 -14.47 3.63
C SER A 33 4.29 -14.19 4.21
N ASP A 34 4.78 -15.08 5.07
CA ASP A 34 6.13 -14.98 5.64
C ASP A 34 7.23 -15.33 4.62
N THR A 35 6.89 -16.06 3.58
CA THR A 35 7.84 -16.64 2.63
C THR A 35 7.76 -16.04 1.23
N GLN A 36 6.65 -15.42 0.87
CA GLN A 36 6.42 -14.92 -0.47
C GLN A 36 6.58 -13.40 -0.55
N VAL A 37 7.10 -12.94 -1.68
CA VAL A 37 7.09 -11.53 -2.06
C VAL A 37 5.85 -11.25 -2.90
N ILE A 38 5.27 -10.09 -2.69
CA ILE A 38 4.09 -9.62 -3.41
C ILE A 38 4.58 -8.61 -4.44
N ALA A 39 4.21 -8.83 -5.69
CA ALA A 39 4.47 -7.90 -6.77
C ALA A 39 3.39 -6.82 -6.81
N VAL A 40 3.81 -5.57 -6.77
CA VAL A 40 2.91 -4.41 -6.81
C VAL A 40 3.42 -3.36 -7.79
N PRO A 41 2.57 -2.49 -8.33
CA PRO A 41 3.03 -1.35 -9.10
C PRO A 41 3.97 -0.48 -8.27
N ASN A 42 5.10 -0.10 -8.84
CA ASN A 42 6.04 0.80 -8.18
C ASN A 42 5.59 2.26 -8.30
N VAL A 43 6.21 3.15 -7.52
CA VAL A 43 5.87 4.58 -7.54
C VAL A 43 6.36 5.23 -8.83
N VAL A 44 5.44 5.89 -9.52
CA VAL A 44 5.71 6.70 -10.71
C VAL A 44 5.06 8.08 -10.55
N PRO A 45 5.69 9.15 -11.06
CA PRO A 45 6.97 9.23 -11.75
C PRO A 45 8.17 9.04 -10.82
N ARG A 46 9.33 8.72 -11.42
CA ARG A 46 10.59 8.61 -10.68
C ARG A 46 11.24 9.96 -10.54
N LEU A 47 11.36 10.43 -9.30
CA LEU A 47 12.01 11.67 -8.94
C LEU A 47 13.44 11.41 -8.49
N SER A 48 14.42 12.09 -9.09
CA SER A 48 15.84 11.88 -8.75
C SER A 48 16.23 12.39 -7.37
N ALA A 49 15.70 13.53 -6.95
CA ALA A 49 16.01 14.14 -5.66
C ALA A 49 15.15 13.60 -4.51
N THR A 50 13.91 13.24 -4.80
CA THR A 50 12.94 12.77 -3.81
C THR A 50 12.23 11.51 -4.33
N PRO A 51 12.93 10.37 -4.42
CA PRO A 51 12.34 9.15 -4.95
C PRO A 51 11.17 8.67 -4.08
N GLY A 52 10.09 8.31 -4.73
CA GLY A 52 8.94 7.71 -4.06
C GLY A 52 9.28 6.33 -3.49
N LYS A 53 8.67 5.99 -2.36
CA LYS A 53 8.85 4.68 -1.69
C LYS A 53 7.50 4.10 -1.31
N ILE A 54 7.38 2.78 -1.41
CA ILE A 54 6.25 2.04 -0.88
C ILE A 54 6.60 1.68 0.57
N HIS A 55 5.90 2.25 1.54
CA HIS A 55 6.15 2.02 2.96
C HIS A 55 5.43 0.78 3.49
N SER A 56 4.26 0.49 2.97
CA SER A 56 3.45 -0.68 3.33
C SER A 56 2.43 -0.99 2.24
N LEU A 57 1.83 -2.17 2.28
CA LEU A 57 0.73 -2.56 1.40
C LEU A 57 -0.65 -2.21 1.98
N GLY A 58 -0.67 -1.42 3.04
CA GLY A 58 -1.86 -0.98 3.76
C GLY A 58 -1.89 -1.50 5.20
N PRO A 59 -2.56 -0.78 6.11
CA PRO A 59 -2.73 -1.20 7.49
C PRO A 59 -3.79 -2.31 7.60
N LYS A 60 -3.85 -2.95 8.78
CA LYS A 60 -5.02 -3.76 9.16
C LYS A 60 -6.24 -2.86 9.30
N LEU A 61 -7.42 -3.43 9.10
CA LEU A 61 -8.68 -2.70 9.34
C LEU A 61 -8.70 -2.16 10.78
N GLY A 62 -8.98 -0.87 10.90
CA GLY A 62 -9.04 -0.18 12.20
C GLY A 62 -7.69 0.10 12.87
N ALA A 63 -6.54 -0.18 12.22
CA ALA A 63 -5.22 -0.03 12.85
C ALA A 63 -4.91 1.40 13.31
N ASP A 64 -5.41 2.38 12.61
CA ASP A 64 -5.10 3.80 12.87
C ASP A 64 -6.23 4.53 13.61
N VAL A 65 -7.34 3.86 13.94
CA VAL A 65 -8.52 4.48 14.54
C VAL A 65 -8.16 5.19 15.85
N ASP A 66 -7.52 4.50 16.79
CA ASP A 66 -7.19 5.05 18.10
C ASP A 66 -6.23 6.26 17.97
N SER A 67 -5.24 6.16 17.09
CA SER A 67 -4.30 7.24 16.88
C SER A 67 -4.94 8.46 16.22
N LEU A 68 -5.84 8.26 15.26
CA LEU A 68 -6.56 9.35 14.59
C LEU A 68 -7.56 10.03 15.51
N LEU A 69 -8.35 9.25 16.25
CA LEU A 69 -9.32 9.81 17.19
C LEU A 69 -8.65 10.60 18.32
N SER A 70 -7.53 10.09 18.85
CA SER A 70 -6.81 10.80 19.91
C SER A 70 -6.02 12.00 19.41
N SER A 71 -5.28 11.87 18.28
CA SER A 71 -4.34 12.90 17.83
C SER A 71 -5.03 14.04 17.06
N ILE A 72 -6.08 13.77 16.29
CA ILE A 72 -6.76 14.76 15.45
C ILE A 72 -8.02 15.28 16.13
N LEU A 73 -8.82 14.41 16.75
CA LEU A 73 -10.09 14.76 17.36
C LEU A 73 -10.02 14.92 18.88
N ALA A 74 -8.85 14.67 19.48
CA ALA A 74 -8.59 14.81 20.90
C ALA A 74 -9.53 13.97 21.80
N PHE A 75 -10.03 12.83 21.29
CA PHE A 75 -10.81 11.90 22.08
C PHE A 75 -9.96 11.26 23.15
N LYS A 76 -10.54 11.10 24.34
CA LYS A 76 -9.90 10.36 25.43
C LYS A 76 -10.00 8.84 25.22
N PRO A 77 -9.10 8.06 25.79
CA PRO A 77 -9.15 6.59 25.66
C PRO A 77 -10.49 5.98 26.07
N GLU A 78 -11.12 6.55 27.11
CA GLU A 78 -12.41 6.11 27.60
C GLU A 78 -13.53 6.31 26.56
N GLU A 79 -13.53 7.46 25.89
CA GLU A 79 -14.50 7.80 24.83
C GLU A 79 -14.33 6.89 23.59
N ILE A 80 -13.09 6.54 23.25
CA ILE A 80 -12.79 5.61 22.15
C ILE A 80 -13.31 4.21 22.49
N GLU A 81 -13.13 3.78 23.73
CA GLU A 81 -13.61 2.49 24.18
C GLU A 81 -15.15 2.40 24.23
N GLU A 82 -15.82 3.49 24.61
CA GLU A 82 -17.29 3.59 24.54
C GLU A 82 -17.80 3.46 23.11
N LEU A 83 -17.13 4.09 22.13
CA LEU A 83 -17.47 3.97 20.70
C LEU A 83 -17.28 2.54 20.21
N ARG A 84 -16.24 1.84 20.68
CA ARG A 84 -15.96 0.44 20.35
C ARG A 84 -17.04 -0.49 20.91
N GLN A 85 -17.44 -0.28 22.17
CA GLN A 85 -18.51 -1.06 22.80
C GLN A 85 -19.88 -0.81 22.15
N ALA A 86 -20.11 0.42 21.66
CA ALA A 86 -21.31 0.75 20.91
C ALA A 86 -21.32 0.22 19.47
N GLY A 87 -20.22 -0.39 18.99
CA GLY A 87 -20.09 -0.92 17.65
C GLY A 87 -20.05 0.18 16.56
N VAL A 88 -19.59 1.39 16.90
CA VAL A 88 -19.41 2.50 15.97
C VAL A 88 -18.07 2.37 15.25
N ILE A 89 -17.06 1.83 15.94
CA ILE A 89 -15.69 1.59 15.44
C ILE A 89 -15.24 0.17 15.78
#